data_4abcb1ccd4a00a175eaa1257b139366b
#
_entry.id   4abcb1ccd4a00a175eaa1257b139366b
#
_cell.length_a   1.000
_cell.length_b   1.000
_cell.length_c   1.000
_cell.angle_alpha   90.00
_cell.angle_beta   90.00
_cell.angle_gamma   90.00
#
_symmetry.space_group_name_H-M   'P 1'
#
loop_
_entity.id
_entity.type
_entity.pdbx_description
1 polymer ?
#
loop_
_entity_poly.entity_id
_entity_poly.type
_entity_poly.pdbx_seq_one_letter_code
_entity_poly.pdbx_strand_id
1 'polypeptide(L)'
;MNVFVHDNNGTQIAEMQSEGIVVRSARDAADITRELLNRGINKLILHERNMSPEFWQPSNGLAEIVLQEFTSKSIGVAFVGKLGQQKTDSLRALIQENDLHNQVFLLATVELAKTQLSIK
;
A
#
# COMPACT_ATOMS: atom_id res chain seq x y z
N MET A 1 1.93 -2.65 -15.89
CA MET A 1 1.26 -2.67 -14.57
C MET A 1 -0.20 -2.28 -14.74
N ASN A 2 -1.09 -3.01 -14.11
CA ASN A 2 -2.53 -2.84 -14.30
C ASN A 2 -3.14 -2.03 -13.16
N VAL A 3 -3.19 -0.71 -13.33
CA VAL A 3 -3.79 0.18 -12.32
C VAL A 3 -4.89 1.03 -12.92
N PHE A 4 -5.86 1.36 -12.09
CA PHE A 4 -6.87 2.38 -12.41
C PHE A 4 -6.52 3.65 -11.64
N VAL A 5 -6.47 4.78 -12.34
CA VAL A 5 -6.14 6.06 -11.71
C VAL A 5 -7.43 6.80 -11.38
N HIS A 6 -7.66 7.01 -10.09
CA HIS A 6 -8.77 7.83 -9.61
C HIS A 6 -8.28 9.28 -9.50
N ASP A 7 -9.12 10.21 -9.90
CA ASP A 7 -8.89 11.63 -9.62
C ASP A 7 -9.87 12.05 -8.54
N ASN A 8 -9.38 12.25 -7.33
CA ASN A 8 -10.21 12.60 -6.19
C ASN A 8 -9.87 14.03 -5.75
N ASN A 9 -10.64 14.98 -6.27
CA ASN A 9 -10.44 16.41 -5.96
C ASN A 9 -9.03 16.89 -6.30
N GLY A 10 -8.52 16.47 -7.46
CA GLY A 10 -7.19 16.86 -7.92
C GLY A 10 -6.05 15.96 -7.44
N THR A 11 -6.32 15.03 -6.54
CA THR A 11 -5.33 14.04 -6.11
C THR A 11 -5.47 12.77 -6.95
N GLN A 12 -4.40 12.39 -7.64
CA GLN A 12 -4.39 11.15 -8.41
C GLN A 12 -3.99 9.98 -7.53
N ILE A 13 -4.80 8.94 -7.55
CA ILE A 13 -4.61 7.75 -6.72
C ILE A 13 -4.65 6.54 -7.63
N ALA A 14 -3.58 5.74 -7.63
CA ALA A 14 -3.52 4.51 -8.42
C ALA A 14 -4.08 3.36 -7.59
N GLU A 15 -5.06 2.67 -8.14
CA GLU A 15 -5.59 1.45 -7.53
C GLU A 15 -5.14 0.25 -8.34
N MET A 16 -4.48 -0.71 -7.69
CA MET A 16 -4.06 -1.96 -8.35
C MET A 16 -5.28 -2.74 -8.78
N GLN A 17 -5.37 -3.07 -10.06
CA GLN A 17 -6.51 -3.79 -10.64
C GLN A 17 -6.27 -5.29 -10.79
N SER A 18 -5.07 -5.77 -10.51
CA SER A 18 -4.75 -7.18 -10.65
C SER A 18 -5.54 -8.03 -9.67
N GLU A 19 -6.00 -9.19 -10.14
CA GLU A 19 -6.70 -10.15 -9.29
C GLU A 19 -5.76 -11.03 -8.48
N GLY A 20 -4.48 -11.05 -8.83
CA GLY A 20 -3.50 -11.90 -8.20
C GLY A 20 -2.47 -11.14 -7.39
N ILE A 21 -1.48 -11.89 -6.93
CA ILE A 21 -0.37 -11.35 -6.14
C ILE A 21 0.54 -10.53 -7.05
N VAL A 22 0.84 -9.30 -6.64
CA VAL A 22 1.75 -8.41 -7.37
C VAL A 22 2.94 -7.99 -6.50
N VAL A 23 2.88 -8.14 -5.19
CA VAL A 23 3.98 -7.80 -4.29
C VAL A 23 4.42 -9.06 -3.54
N ARG A 24 5.57 -9.59 -3.93
CA ARG A 24 6.21 -10.76 -3.31
C ARG A 24 7.52 -10.40 -2.65
N SER A 25 8.07 -9.22 -2.98
CA SER A 25 9.41 -8.85 -2.57
C SER A 25 9.55 -7.34 -2.58
N ALA A 26 10.64 -6.84 -2.00
CA ALA A 26 11.00 -5.43 -2.08
C ALA A 26 11.17 -4.98 -3.53
N ARG A 27 11.67 -5.85 -4.40
CA ARG A 27 11.84 -5.54 -5.82
C ARG A 27 10.52 -5.26 -6.51
N ASP A 28 9.47 -6.06 -6.22
CA ASP A 28 8.15 -5.80 -6.77
C ASP A 28 7.65 -4.42 -6.32
N ALA A 29 7.83 -4.08 -5.06
CA ALA A 29 7.44 -2.76 -4.55
C ALA A 29 8.24 -1.65 -5.22
N ALA A 30 9.52 -1.86 -5.46
CA ALA A 30 10.37 -0.88 -6.15
C ALA A 30 9.91 -0.65 -7.59
N ASP A 31 9.54 -1.73 -8.29
CA ASP A 31 9.05 -1.63 -9.67
C ASP A 31 7.73 -0.84 -9.74
N ILE A 32 6.82 -1.09 -8.81
CA ILE A 32 5.56 -0.36 -8.72
C ILE A 32 5.84 1.12 -8.44
N THR A 33 6.68 1.40 -7.47
CA THR A 33 7.05 2.77 -7.08
C THR A 33 7.61 3.53 -8.28
N ARG A 34 8.56 2.93 -8.99
CA ARG A 34 9.18 3.57 -10.15
C ARG A 34 8.16 3.93 -11.22
N GLU A 35 7.25 3.01 -11.51
CA GLU A 35 6.23 3.27 -12.54
C GLU A 35 5.27 4.38 -12.10
N LEU A 36 4.85 4.39 -10.85
CA LEU A 36 3.96 5.43 -10.34
C LEU A 36 4.63 6.81 -10.37
N LEU A 37 5.88 6.88 -9.92
CA LEU A 37 6.60 8.16 -9.93
C LEU A 37 6.82 8.67 -11.35
N ASN A 38 7.06 7.79 -12.32
CA ASN A 38 7.16 8.18 -13.72
C ASN A 38 5.85 8.77 -14.27
N ARG A 39 4.73 8.45 -13.64
CA ARG A 39 3.41 9.02 -13.99
C ARG A 39 3.04 10.22 -13.12
N GLY A 40 3.91 10.61 -12.19
CA GLY A 40 3.64 11.70 -11.26
C GLY A 40 2.63 11.33 -10.18
N ILE A 41 2.48 10.04 -9.88
CA ILE A 41 1.51 9.56 -8.89
C ILE A 41 2.26 9.09 -7.65
N ASN A 42 1.82 9.54 -6.47
CA ASN A 42 2.43 9.13 -5.20
C ASN A 42 1.43 8.59 -4.19
N LYS A 43 0.25 8.16 -4.67
CA LYS A 43 -0.78 7.53 -3.83
C LYS A 43 -1.17 6.20 -4.44
N LEU A 44 -1.21 5.15 -3.63
CA LEU A 44 -1.41 3.77 -4.11
C LEU A 44 -2.40 3.04 -3.23
N ILE A 45 -3.33 2.33 -3.86
CA ILE A 45 -4.21 1.38 -3.19
C ILE A 45 -3.82 -0.02 -3.63
N LEU A 46 -3.51 -0.86 -2.66
CA LEU A 46 -3.26 -2.29 -2.86
C LEU A 46 -4.34 -3.08 -2.12
N HIS A 47 -4.85 -4.11 -2.77
CA HIS A 47 -5.81 -5.01 -2.15
C HIS A 47 -5.09 -6.13 -1.41
N GLU A 48 -5.76 -6.71 -0.41
CA GLU A 48 -5.19 -7.83 0.34
C GLU A 48 -4.68 -8.92 -0.60
N ARG A 49 -5.44 -9.24 -1.64
CA ARG A 49 -5.12 -10.28 -2.61
C ARG A 49 -3.85 -10.00 -3.42
N ASN A 50 -3.42 -8.75 -3.44
CA ASN A 50 -2.23 -8.33 -4.20
C ASN A 50 -0.93 -8.62 -3.46
N MET A 51 -1.01 -8.92 -2.17
CA MET A 51 0.16 -9.15 -1.33
C MET A 51 0.38 -10.63 -1.12
N SER A 52 1.64 -11.08 -1.18
CA SER A 52 1.94 -12.48 -0.88
C SER A 52 1.60 -12.78 0.59
N PRO A 53 1.26 -14.04 0.92
CA PRO A 53 0.95 -14.40 2.31
C PRO A 53 2.05 -14.04 3.29
N GLU A 54 3.31 -14.11 2.87
CA GLU A 54 4.47 -13.79 3.72
C GLU A 54 4.48 -12.35 4.17
N PHE A 55 3.86 -11.44 3.40
CA PHE A 55 3.76 -10.03 3.78
C PHE A 55 3.09 -9.86 5.15
N TRP A 56 2.11 -10.72 5.44
CA TRP A 56 1.32 -10.61 6.66
C TRP A 56 1.96 -11.30 7.87
N GLN A 57 3.11 -11.96 7.66
CA GLN A 57 3.80 -12.69 8.72
C GLN A 57 4.94 -11.84 9.27
N PRO A 58 4.87 -11.42 10.55
CA PRO A 58 5.85 -10.46 11.08
C PRO A 58 7.27 -11.00 11.18
N SER A 59 7.44 -12.32 11.26
CA SER A 59 8.73 -12.93 11.57
C SER A 59 9.74 -12.91 10.43
N ASN A 60 9.31 -12.65 9.18
CA ASN A 60 10.23 -12.73 8.03
C ASN A 60 10.75 -11.39 7.55
N GLY A 61 10.26 -10.29 8.10
CA GLY A 61 10.73 -8.95 7.76
C GLY A 61 10.28 -8.40 6.42
N LEU A 62 9.48 -9.16 5.67
CA LEU A 62 9.06 -8.72 4.33
C LEU A 62 8.22 -7.46 4.36
N ALA A 63 7.26 -7.36 5.28
CA ALA A 63 6.40 -6.19 5.37
C ALA A 63 7.21 -4.93 5.66
N GLU A 64 8.17 -5.00 6.56
CA GLU A 64 9.00 -3.86 6.90
C GLU A 64 9.76 -3.36 5.68
N ILE A 65 10.39 -4.27 4.92
CA ILE A 65 11.16 -3.92 3.73
C ILE A 65 10.25 -3.31 2.66
N VAL A 66 9.08 -3.89 2.44
CA VAL A 66 8.12 -3.39 1.43
C VAL A 66 7.61 -2.00 1.82
N LEU A 67 7.23 -1.82 3.08
CA LEU A 67 6.75 -0.52 3.56
C LEU A 67 7.85 0.55 3.46
N GLN A 68 9.08 0.20 3.78
CA GLN A 68 10.21 1.12 3.63
C GLN A 68 10.42 1.53 2.17
N GLU A 69 10.23 0.61 1.23
CA GLU A 69 10.38 0.93 -0.19
C GLU A 69 9.36 1.98 -0.63
N PHE A 70 8.11 1.83 -0.22
CA PHE A 70 7.09 2.82 -0.55
C PHE A 70 7.34 4.15 0.17
N THR A 71 7.55 4.11 1.47
CA THR A 71 7.60 5.33 2.27
C THR A 71 8.89 6.13 2.05
N SER A 72 10.00 5.47 1.75
CA SER A 72 11.26 6.16 1.44
C SER A 72 11.15 6.98 0.14
N LYS A 73 10.23 6.64 -0.73
CA LYS A 73 9.95 7.37 -1.96
C LYS A 73 8.72 8.28 -1.84
N SER A 74 8.25 8.49 -0.62
CA SER A 74 7.09 9.32 -0.31
C SER A 74 5.80 8.85 -0.97
N ILE A 75 5.65 7.53 -1.15
CA ILE A 75 4.40 6.93 -1.62
C ILE A 75 3.49 6.70 -0.42
N GLY A 76 2.30 7.29 -0.45
CA GLY A 76 1.25 6.96 0.50
C GLY A 76 0.52 5.71 0.01
N VAL A 77 0.36 4.70 0.88
CA VAL A 77 -0.25 3.44 0.49
C VAL A 77 -1.37 3.04 1.43
N ALA A 78 -2.49 2.60 0.86
CA ALA A 78 -3.60 2.04 1.61
C ALA A 78 -3.77 0.58 1.21
N PHE A 79 -3.84 -0.29 2.22
CA PHE A 79 -4.16 -1.69 2.04
C PHE A 79 -5.64 -1.88 2.32
N VAL A 80 -6.37 -2.42 1.35
CA VAL A 80 -7.82 -2.49 1.37
C VAL A 80 -8.28 -3.95 1.40
N GLY A 81 -9.27 -4.24 2.23
CA GLY A 81 -9.90 -5.56 2.29
C GLY A 81 -10.28 -5.95 3.71
N LYS A 82 -10.79 -7.17 3.83
CA LYS A 82 -11.13 -7.75 5.13
C LYS A 82 -9.89 -8.44 5.70
N LEU A 83 -9.02 -7.63 6.30
CA LEU A 83 -7.70 -8.13 6.72
C LEU A 83 -7.74 -9.10 7.89
N GLY A 84 -8.74 -8.99 8.77
CA GLY A 84 -8.78 -9.79 9.99
C GLY A 84 -7.85 -9.24 11.04
N GLN A 85 -8.02 -9.72 12.27
CA GLN A 85 -7.32 -9.16 13.43
C GLN A 85 -5.82 -9.38 13.37
N GLN A 86 -5.39 -10.58 12.99
CA GLN A 86 -3.98 -10.93 13.00
C GLN A 86 -3.18 -10.09 12.00
N LYS A 87 -3.68 -9.94 10.77
CA LYS A 87 -3.01 -9.14 9.75
C LYS A 87 -2.97 -7.67 10.14
N THR A 88 -4.10 -7.16 10.64
CA THR A 88 -4.21 -5.78 11.08
C THR A 88 -3.22 -5.48 12.21
N ASP A 89 -3.15 -6.34 13.21
CA ASP A 89 -2.26 -6.14 14.35
C ASP A 89 -0.79 -6.15 13.93
N SER A 90 -0.41 -7.07 13.04
CA SER A 90 0.96 -7.17 12.54
C SER A 90 1.41 -5.88 11.84
N LEU A 91 0.56 -5.35 10.95
CA LEU A 91 0.91 -4.13 10.24
C LEU A 91 0.85 -2.90 11.13
N ARG A 92 -0.13 -2.84 12.04
CA ARG A 92 -0.21 -1.70 12.97
C ARG A 92 1.03 -1.57 13.84
N ALA A 93 1.58 -2.70 14.27
CA ALA A 93 2.81 -2.68 15.05
C ALA A 93 3.96 -2.04 14.25
N LEU A 94 4.11 -2.45 12.98
CA LEU A 94 5.14 -1.87 12.10
C LEU A 94 4.90 -0.40 11.82
N ILE A 95 3.65 -0.01 11.57
CA ILE A 95 3.29 1.38 11.32
C ILE A 95 3.65 2.24 12.52
N GLN A 96 3.34 1.76 13.72
CA GLN A 96 3.63 2.46 14.97
C GLN A 96 5.12 2.56 15.25
N GLU A 97 5.84 1.45 15.13
CA GLU A 97 7.28 1.38 15.41
C GLU A 97 8.10 2.28 14.48
N ASN A 98 7.64 2.46 13.25
CA ASN A 98 8.36 3.22 12.24
C ASN A 98 7.73 4.59 11.95
N ASP A 99 6.74 4.99 12.74
CA ASP A 99 6.06 6.29 12.62
C ASP A 99 5.49 6.52 11.22
N LEU A 100 4.80 5.51 10.67
CA LEU A 100 4.27 5.54 9.31
C LEU A 100 2.77 5.86 9.24
N HIS A 101 2.16 6.29 10.32
CA HIS A 101 0.70 6.48 10.40
C HIS A 101 0.15 7.56 9.47
N ASN A 102 1.01 8.41 8.91
CA ASN A 102 0.60 9.41 7.92
C ASN A 102 0.82 8.95 6.48
N GLN A 103 1.36 7.75 6.28
CA GLN A 103 1.72 7.26 4.95
C GLN A 103 1.15 5.88 4.64
N VAL A 104 0.84 5.09 5.66
CA VAL A 104 0.35 3.70 5.49
C VAL A 104 -0.97 3.55 6.22
N PHE A 105 -1.98 3.08 5.51
CA PHE A 105 -3.35 3.00 6.01
C PHE A 105 -3.92 1.59 5.78
N LEU A 106 -4.73 1.13 6.73
CA LEU A 106 -5.44 -0.16 6.65
C LEU A 106 -6.92 0.16 6.66
N LEU A 107 -7.60 -0.05 5.54
CA LEU A 107 -8.98 0.38 5.37
C LEU A 107 -9.83 -0.72 4.75
N ALA A 108 -11.13 -0.68 5.04
CA ALA A 108 -12.02 -1.74 4.59
C ALA A 108 -12.40 -1.61 3.12
N THR A 109 -12.47 -0.40 2.58
CA THR A 109 -12.99 -0.16 1.23
C THR A 109 -12.12 0.82 0.45
N VAL A 110 -12.22 0.75 -0.88
CA VAL A 110 -11.57 1.69 -1.78
C VAL A 110 -12.04 3.11 -1.54
N GLU A 111 -13.33 3.31 -1.25
CA GLU A 111 -13.86 4.65 -1.01
C GLU A 111 -13.22 5.30 0.21
N LEU A 112 -13.07 4.53 1.30
CA LEU A 112 -12.36 5.03 2.49
C LEU A 112 -10.90 5.35 2.18
N ALA A 113 -10.27 4.49 1.37
CA ALA A 113 -8.87 4.71 0.97
C ALA A 113 -8.70 5.97 0.15
N LYS A 114 -9.60 6.22 -0.79
CA LYS A 114 -9.56 7.45 -1.60
C LYS A 114 -9.69 8.70 -0.73
N THR A 115 -10.60 8.67 0.22
CA THR A 115 -10.78 9.78 1.14
C THR A 115 -9.50 10.02 1.97
N GLN A 116 -8.96 8.95 2.54
CA GLN A 116 -7.78 9.06 3.40
C GLN A 116 -6.55 9.54 2.63
N LEU A 117 -6.32 8.99 1.44
CA LEU A 117 -5.15 9.34 0.64
C LEU A 117 -5.24 10.75 0.04
N SER A 118 -6.42 11.34 0.02
CA SER A 118 -6.62 12.71 -0.46
C SER A 118 -6.43 13.77 0.62
N ILE A 119 -6.27 13.39 1.86
CA ILE A 119 -6.00 14.31 2.96
C ILE A 119 -4.58 14.84 2.84
N LYS A 120 -4.44 16.16 2.91
CA LYS A 120 -3.14 16.82 2.78
C LYS A 120 -2.51 17.09 4.13
#